data_8eb95c8e3d82bd67c25e5c48323ad1be
#
_entry.id   8eb95c8e3d82bd67c25e5c48323ad1be
#
_cell.length_a   1.000
_cell.length_b   1.000
_cell.length_c   1.000
_cell.angle_alpha   90.00
_cell.angle_beta   90.00
_cell.angle_gamma   90.00
#
_symmetry.space_group_name_H-M   'P 1'
#
loop_
_entity.id
_entity.type
_entity.pdbx_description
1 polymer ?
#
loop_
_entity_poly.entity_id
_entity_poly.type
_entity_poly.pdbx_seq_one_letter_code
_entity_poly.pdbx_strand_id
1 'polypeptide(L)'
;ERIETVHGRAEDLAKNAKYREQFDLCVSRAVANLSTLSEYCLPFVKIGGKFVSYKAGECDEEVTASKSSVFLLGGKISDVKKFELGESKRAFVIMDKVSGTPKKYPRKAGTPSKDPL
;
A
#
# COMPACT_ATOMS: atom_id res chain seq x y z
N GLU A 1 -9.01 19.62 5.68
CA GLU A 1 -8.61 18.22 5.58
C GLU A 1 -9.59 17.33 6.33
N ARG A 2 -9.95 16.23 5.73
CA ARG A 2 -11.00 15.38 6.25
C ARG A 2 -10.48 13.99 6.56
N ILE A 3 -10.77 13.51 7.77
CA ILE A 3 -10.37 12.18 8.23
C ILE A 3 -11.63 11.37 8.53
N GLU A 4 -11.71 10.17 7.97
CA GLU A 4 -12.79 9.25 8.23
C GLU A 4 -12.25 7.93 8.75
N THR A 5 -12.96 7.32 9.68
CA THR A 5 -12.67 5.98 10.18
C THR A 5 -13.72 5.02 9.65
N VAL A 6 -13.29 3.97 8.99
CA VAL A 6 -14.17 2.98 8.38
C VAL A 6 -13.77 1.59 8.85
N HIS A 7 -14.76 0.80 9.24
CA HIS A 7 -14.57 -0.59 9.66
C HIS A 7 -14.97 -1.55 8.56
N GLY A 8 -14.14 -2.60 8.36
CA GLY A 8 -14.39 -3.62 7.37
C GLY A 8 -13.08 -4.23 6.89
N ARG A 9 -13.17 -5.22 6.04
CA ARG A 9 -11.98 -5.80 5.41
C ARG A 9 -11.56 -4.89 4.27
N ALA A 10 -10.24 -4.63 4.17
CA ALA A 10 -9.71 -3.74 3.14
C ALA A 10 -10.12 -4.20 1.73
N GLU A 11 -10.08 -5.52 1.47
CA GLU A 11 -10.44 -6.08 0.17
C GLU A 11 -11.89 -5.75 -0.22
N ASP A 12 -12.79 -5.76 0.74
CA ASP A 12 -14.20 -5.48 0.49
C ASP A 12 -14.47 -3.98 0.36
N LEU A 13 -13.87 -3.18 1.24
CA LEU A 13 -14.03 -1.73 1.22
C LEU A 13 -13.44 -1.11 -0.05
N ALA A 14 -12.33 -1.64 -0.54
CA ALA A 14 -11.68 -1.11 -1.74
C ALA A 14 -12.49 -1.34 -3.02
N LYS A 15 -13.49 -2.21 -2.98
CA LYS A 15 -14.40 -2.43 -4.10
C LYS A 15 -15.63 -1.52 -4.05
N ASN A 16 -15.83 -0.84 -2.93
CA ASN A 16 -16.95 0.09 -2.77
C ASN A 16 -16.56 1.44 -3.37
N ALA A 17 -17.31 1.91 -4.36
CA ALA A 17 -17.03 3.16 -5.06
C ALA A 17 -16.89 4.38 -4.13
N LYS A 18 -17.52 4.33 -2.96
CA LYS A 18 -17.42 5.40 -1.97
C LYS A 18 -16.00 5.54 -1.40
N TYR A 19 -15.25 4.45 -1.35
CA TYR A 19 -13.90 4.43 -0.73
C TYR A 19 -12.80 4.22 -1.74
N ARG A 20 -13.10 3.61 -2.89
CA ARG A 20 -12.09 3.29 -3.90
C ARG A 20 -11.53 4.54 -4.55
N GLU A 21 -10.21 4.67 -4.51
CA GLU A 21 -9.47 5.78 -5.14
C GLU A 21 -9.98 7.17 -4.73
N GLN A 22 -10.35 7.30 -3.44
CA GLN A 22 -10.91 8.54 -2.92
C GLN A 22 -9.99 9.27 -1.94
N PHE A 23 -8.90 8.65 -1.52
CA PHE A 23 -8.05 9.20 -0.46
C PHE A 23 -6.75 9.76 -1.00
N ASP A 24 -6.33 10.91 -0.46
CA ASP A 24 -5.05 11.54 -0.80
C ASP A 24 -3.87 10.77 -0.23
N LEU A 25 -4.05 10.15 0.93
CA LEU A 25 -3.00 9.48 1.67
C LEU A 25 -3.54 8.24 2.35
N CYS A 26 -2.82 7.14 2.19
CA CYS A 26 -3.06 5.92 2.94
C CYS A 26 -1.78 5.55 3.67
N VAL A 27 -1.88 5.16 4.94
CA VAL A 27 -0.72 4.80 5.78
C VAL A 27 -0.92 3.42 6.36
N SER A 28 0.13 2.62 6.41
CA SER A 28 0.08 1.29 7.00
C SER A 28 1.30 1.04 7.89
N ARG A 29 1.07 0.39 9.03
CA ARG A 29 2.10 -0.08 9.95
C ARG A 29 2.12 -1.60 10.07
N ALA A 30 1.36 -2.28 9.22
CA ALA A 30 1.23 -3.74 9.29
C ALA A 30 2.56 -4.43 8.92
N VAL A 31 2.74 -5.65 9.45
CA VAL A 31 3.96 -6.43 9.22
C VAL A 31 3.88 -7.33 8.00
N ALA A 32 2.81 -7.26 7.23
CA ALA A 32 2.63 -8.06 6.04
C ALA A 32 3.64 -7.68 4.94
N ASN A 33 3.80 -8.58 3.98
CA ASN A 33 4.65 -8.35 2.81
C ASN A 33 4.22 -7.08 2.07
N LEU A 34 5.17 -6.32 1.56
CA LEU A 34 4.90 -5.04 0.89
C LEU A 34 3.98 -5.19 -0.33
N SER A 35 4.12 -6.26 -1.11
CA SER A 35 3.21 -6.53 -2.24
C SER A 35 1.77 -6.72 -1.76
N THR A 36 1.60 -7.46 -0.65
CA THR A 36 0.29 -7.68 -0.03
C THR A 36 -0.31 -6.37 0.47
N LEU A 37 0.49 -5.57 1.20
CA LEU A 37 0.04 -4.27 1.71
C LEU A 37 -0.34 -3.33 0.58
N SER A 38 0.42 -3.34 -0.51
CA SER A 38 0.14 -2.50 -1.67
C SER A 38 -1.20 -2.88 -2.31
N GLU A 39 -1.50 -4.16 -2.40
CA GLU A 39 -2.78 -4.61 -2.94
C GLU A 39 -3.95 -4.19 -2.06
N TYR A 40 -3.77 -4.14 -0.73
CA TYR A 40 -4.81 -3.67 0.17
C TYR A 40 -4.97 -2.14 0.16
N CYS A 41 -3.88 -1.40 0.02
CA CYS A 41 -3.86 0.04 0.28
C CYS A 41 -3.93 0.92 -0.97
N LEU A 42 -3.20 0.57 -2.03
CA LEU A 42 -3.21 1.38 -3.25
C LEU A 42 -4.60 1.57 -3.87
N PRO A 43 -5.51 0.58 -3.81
CA PRO A 43 -6.87 0.80 -4.33
C PRO A 43 -7.64 1.93 -3.67
N PHE A 44 -7.27 2.32 -2.45
CA PHE A 44 -7.92 3.45 -1.75
C PHE A 44 -7.36 4.80 -2.18
N VAL A 45 -6.17 4.84 -2.76
CA VAL A 45 -5.48 6.09 -3.06
C VAL A 45 -5.91 6.61 -4.44
N LYS A 46 -6.28 7.88 -4.50
CA LYS A 46 -6.61 8.52 -5.77
C LYS A 46 -5.34 8.79 -6.58
N ILE A 47 -5.47 8.94 -7.88
CA ILE A 47 -4.36 9.32 -8.74
C ILE A 47 -3.81 10.67 -8.25
N GLY A 48 -2.50 10.75 -8.04
CA GLY A 48 -1.84 11.92 -7.46
C GLY A 48 -1.66 11.83 -5.94
N GLY A 49 -2.29 10.85 -5.29
CA GLY A 49 -2.12 10.62 -3.86
C GLY A 49 -0.94 9.71 -3.56
N LYS A 50 -0.78 9.35 -2.28
CA LYS A 50 0.37 8.56 -1.82
C LYS A 50 -0.06 7.45 -0.87
N PHE A 51 0.70 6.35 -0.91
CA PHE A 51 0.66 5.31 0.09
C PHE A 51 2.01 5.29 0.80
N VAL A 52 2.00 5.35 2.13
CA VAL A 52 3.22 5.29 2.94
C VAL A 52 3.15 4.04 3.82
N SER A 53 4.11 3.14 3.65
CA SER A 53 4.22 1.94 4.47
C SER A 53 5.38 2.08 5.44
N TYR A 54 5.09 1.91 6.73
CA TYR A 54 6.11 1.89 7.78
C TYR A 54 6.66 0.46 7.88
N LYS A 55 7.96 0.31 7.73
CA LYS A 55 8.64 -1.00 7.79
C LYS A 55 9.69 -0.98 8.88
N ALA A 56 9.79 -2.10 9.60
CA ALA A 56 10.83 -2.32 10.59
C ALA A 56 11.92 -3.20 10.00
N GLY A 57 13.18 -2.94 10.35
CA GLY A 57 14.32 -3.72 9.89
C GLY A 57 14.72 -3.42 8.45
N GLU A 58 15.51 -4.32 7.86
CA GLU A 58 15.94 -4.18 6.47
C GLU A 58 14.80 -4.55 5.52
N CYS A 59 14.55 -3.68 4.54
CA CYS A 59 13.44 -3.89 3.61
C CYS A 59 13.86 -3.77 2.14
N ASP A 60 15.14 -3.65 1.84
CA ASP A 60 15.62 -3.42 0.47
C ASP A 60 15.20 -4.52 -0.50
N GLU A 61 15.33 -5.79 -0.11
CA GLU A 61 14.93 -6.91 -0.95
C GLU A 61 13.43 -6.93 -1.17
N GLU A 62 12.67 -6.67 -0.12
CA GLU A 62 11.21 -6.60 -0.18
C GLU A 62 10.73 -5.47 -1.10
N VAL A 63 11.36 -4.31 -1.01
CA VAL A 63 11.07 -3.15 -1.87
C VAL A 63 11.34 -3.52 -3.33
N THR A 64 12.51 -4.08 -3.61
CA THR A 64 12.87 -4.48 -4.98
C THR A 64 11.88 -5.51 -5.53
N ALA A 65 11.53 -6.52 -4.72
CA ALA A 65 10.61 -7.57 -5.12
C ALA A 65 9.18 -7.05 -5.38
N SER A 66 8.80 -5.96 -4.74
CA SER A 66 7.43 -5.41 -4.85
C SER A 66 7.24 -4.43 -6.00
N LYS A 67 8.30 -4.01 -6.67
CA LYS A 67 8.20 -2.96 -7.71
C LYS A 67 7.19 -3.30 -8.81
N SER A 68 7.19 -4.54 -9.30
CA SER A 68 6.27 -4.93 -10.37
C SER A 68 4.83 -5.00 -9.88
N SER A 69 4.59 -5.51 -8.67
CA SER A 69 3.24 -5.54 -8.11
C SER A 69 2.71 -4.14 -7.84
N VAL A 70 3.54 -3.24 -7.34
CA VAL A 70 3.16 -1.84 -7.13
C VAL A 70 2.77 -1.20 -8.48
N PHE A 71 3.54 -1.46 -9.51
CA PHE A 71 3.23 -0.96 -10.85
C PHE A 71 1.89 -1.49 -11.38
N LEU A 72 1.62 -2.78 -11.19
CA LEU A 72 0.34 -3.40 -11.57
C LEU A 72 -0.85 -2.73 -10.88
N LEU A 73 -0.64 -2.25 -9.66
CA LEU A 73 -1.69 -1.61 -8.86
C LEU A 73 -1.84 -0.11 -9.13
N GLY A 74 -1.07 0.42 -10.06
CA GLY A 74 -1.13 1.83 -10.42
C GLY A 74 -0.20 2.72 -9.62
N GLY A 75 0.74 2.15 -8.88
CA GLY A 75 1.67 2.89 -8.05
C GLY A 75 3.09 2.92 -8.59
N LYS A 76 3.91 3.72 -7.94
CA LYS A 76 5.35 3.80 -8.19
C LYS A 76 6.05 4.09 -6.87
N ILE A 77 7.05 3.30 -6.52
CA ILE A 77 7.85 3.57 -5.33
C ILE A 77 8.71 4.79 -5.63
N SER A 78 8.43 5.90 -4.94
CA SER A 78 9.11 7.18 -5.19
C SER A 78 10.28 7.43 -4.26
N ASP A 79 10.23 6.87 -3.04
CA ASP A 79 11.29 7.09 -2.06
C ASP A 79 11.24 6.00 -0.98
N VAL A 80 12.39 5.75 -0.38
CA VAL A 80 12.51 4.90 0.81
C VAL A 80 13.34 5.69 1.81
N LYS A 81 12.67 6.25 2.82
CA LYS A 81 13.33 7.05 3.85
C LYS A 81 13.71 6.18 5.03
N LYS A 82 14.99 5.86 5.12
CA LYS A 82 15.54 5.02 6.19
C LYS A 82 15.94 5.89 7.38
N PHE A 83 15.69 5.37 8.58
CA PHE A 83 16.09 6.03 9.82
C PHE A 83 16.32 4.98 10.89
N GLU A 84 16.94 5.39 11.98
CA GLU A 84 17.20 4.53 13.12
C GLU A 84 16.43 5.03 14.33
N LEU A 85 15.85 4.11 15.10
CA LEU A 85 15.17 4.41 16.34
C LEU A 85 15.85 3.55 17.41
N GLY A 86 16.77 4.16 18.17
CA GLY A 86 17.65 3.41 19.04
C GLY A 86 18.57 2.53 18.22
N GLU A 87 18.55 1.23 18.47
CA GLU A 87 19.33 0.24 17.71
C GLU A 87 18.53 -0.39 16.57
N SER A 88 17.28 0.03 16.40
CA SER A 88 16.38 -0.56 15.40
C SER A 88 16.39 0.23 14.11
N LYS A 89 16.51 -0.48 12.99
CA LYS A 89 16.37 0.12 11.66
C LYS A 89 14.90 0.21 11.27
N ARG A 90 14.52 1.33 10.68
CA ARG A 90 13.15 1.62 10.26
C ARG A 90 13.17 2.28 8.89
N ALA A 91 12.05 2.21 8.19
CA ALA A 91 11.92 2.90 6.91
C ALA A 91 10.47 3.27 6.64
N PHE A 92 10.28 4.39 5.94
CA PHE A 92 9.03 4.73 5.28
C PHE A 92 9.20 4.44 3.79
N VAL A 93 8.39 3.54 3.25
CA VAL A 93 8.35 3.28 1.81
C VAL A 93 7.22 4.13 1.24
N ILE A 94 7.57 5.10 0.40
CA ILE A 94 6.62 6.06 -0.14
C ILE A 94 6.31 5.70 -1.59
N MET A 95 5.03 5.52 -1.88
CA MET A 95 4.54 5.20 -3.22
C MET A 95 3.61 6.30 -3.71
N ASP A 96 3.83 6.73 -4.94
CA ASP A 96 2.92 7.66 -5.61
C ASP A 96 1.88 6.85 -6.40
N LYS A 97 0.63 7.28 -6.36
CA LYS A 97 -0.41 6.71 -7.21
C LYS A 97 -0.37 7.44 -8.55
N VAL A 98 0.14 6.78 -9.57
CA VAL A 98 0.37 7.41 -10.89
C VAL A 98 -0.68 7.04 -11.93
N SER A 99 -1.41 5.94 -11.72
CA SER A 99 -2.48 5.53 -12.61
C SER A 99 -3.56 4.78 -11.82
N GLY A 100 -4.72 4.56 -12.44
CA GLY A 100 -5.81 3.86 -11.77
C GLY A 100 -5.48 2.40 -11.49
N THR A 101 -5.94 1.91 -10.34
CA THR A 101 -5.80 0.49 -10.00
C THR A 101 -6.81 -0.32 -10.83
N PRO A 102 -6.38 -1.39 -11.53
CA PRO A 102 -7.30 -2.22 -12.29
C PRO A 102 -8.44 -2.77 -11.41
N LYS A 103 -9.62 -2.90 -11.98
CA LYS A 103 -10.83 -3.32 -11.25
C LYS A 103 -10.71 -4.69 -10.60
N LYS A 104 -9.85 -5.57 -11.11
CA LYS A 104 -9.65 -6.91 -10.55
C LYS A 104 -8.92 -6.87 -9.20
N TYR A 105 -8.33 -5.75 -8.83
CA TYR A 105 -7.64 -5.60 -7.55
C TYR A 105 -8.46 -4.73 -6.59
N PRO A 106 -8.43 -5.00 -5.29
CA PRO A 106 -7.78 -6.16 -4.67
C PRO A 106 -8.52 -7.44 -5.04
N ARG A 107 -7.77 -8.53 -5.07
CA ARG A 107 -8.35 -9.86 -5.30
C ARG A 107 -9.22 -10.27 -4.10
N LYS A 108 -9.92 -11.39 -4.24
CA LYS A 108 -10.80 -11.93 -3.19
C LYS A 108 -10.13 -11.90 -1.82
N ALA A 109 -10.92 -11.63 -0.78
CA ALA A 109 -10.47 -11.57 0.60
C ALA A 109 -9.59 -12.77 0.97
N GLY A 110 -8.43 -12.48 1.56
CA GLY A 110 -7.44 -13.48 1.95
C GLY A 110 -6.45 -13.88 0.86
N THR A 111 -6.78 -13.68 -0.41
CA THR A 111 -5.88 -14.04 -1.53
C THR A 111 -4.57 -13.27 -1.51
N PRO A 112 -4.56 -11.95 -1.26
CA PRO A 112 -3.30 -11.20 -1.25
C PRO A 112 -2.29 -11.72 -0.24
N SER A 113 -2.76 -12.20 0.93
CA SER A 113 -1.87 -12.76 1.95
C SER A 113 -1.38 -14.15 1.60
N LYS A 114 -2.23 -14.98 1.00
CA LYS A 114 -1.89 -16.36 0.65
C LYS A 114 -1.04 -16.46 -0.60
N ASP A 115 -1.23 -15.55 -1.53
CA ASP A 115 -0.57 -15.58 -2.83
C ASP A 115 -0.23 -14.14 -3.26
N PRO A 116 0.80 -13.53 -2.65
CA PRO A 116 1.19 -12.14 -2.98
C PRO A 116 1.51 -11.97 -4.47
N LEU A 117 1.24 -10.79 -4.97
CA LEU A 117 1.52 -10.45 -6.37
C LEU A 117 3.00 -10.52 -6.72
#